data_89d4c9dc35ff49627e7908cd753e8e6b
#
_entry.id   89d4c9dc35ff49627e7908cd753e8e6b
#
_cell.length_a   1.000
_cell.length_b   1.000
_cell.length_c   1.000
_cell.angle_alpha   90.00
_cell.angle_beta   90.00
_cell.angle_gamma   90.00
#
_symmetry.space_group_name_H-M   'P 1'
#
loop_
_entity.id
_entity.type
_entity.pdbx_description
1 polymer ?
#
loop_
_entity_poly.entity_id
_entity_poly.type
_entity_poly.pdbx_seq_one_letter_code
_entity_poly.pdbx_strand_id
1 'polypeptide(L)'
;MTDEEWNERIAKEKKARAEAVALLCRALQAAGVPLLSLEIFDRGASDCMVKATFEFEWGERWANISMDAPHTAIWDILRQIPELR
;
A
#
# COMPACT_ATOMS: atom_id res chain seq x y z
N MET A 1 -7.31 -2.43 29.98
CA MET A 1 -7.65 -2.95 28.66
C MET A 1 -7.47 -4.47 28.69
N THR A 2 -8.50 -5.23 28.33
CA THR A 2 -8.42 -6.69 28.29
C THR A 2 -7.75 -7.13 26.99
N ASP A 3 -7.23 -8.36 26.94
CA ASP A 3 -6.62 -8.91 25.73
C ASP A 3 -7.62 -8.98 24.56
N GLU A 4 -8.90 -9.24 24.85
CA GLU A 4 -9.96 -9.24 23.83
C GLU A 4 -10.16 -7.87 23.21
N GLU A 5 -10.19 -6.82 24.01
CA GLU A 5 -10.33 -5.44 23.52
C GLU A 5 -9.14 -5.04 22.65
N TRP A 6 -7.94 -5.43 23.05
CA TRP A 6 -6.73 -5.19 22.29
C TRP A 6 -6.77 -5.90 20.92
N ASN A 7 -7.15 -7.18 20.92
CA ASN A 7 -7.26 -7.98 19.71
C ASN A 7 -8.32 -7.45 18.75
N GLU A 8 -9.48 -6.99 19.26
CA GLU A 8 -10.52 -6.36 18.44
C GLU A 8 -10.03 -5.08 17.80
N ARG A 9 -9.28 -4.27 18.54
CA ARG A 9 -8.72 -3.02 18.03
C ARG A 9 -7.72 -3.28 16.92
N ILE A 10 -6.82 -4.25 17.09
CA ILE A 10 -5.86 -4.64 16.06
C ILE A 10 -6.57 -5.16 14.81
N ALA A 11 -7.61 -5.99 14.98
CA ALA A 11 -8.38 -6.53 13.87
C ALA A 11 -9.07 -5.41 13.06
N LYS A 12 -9.64 -4.41 13.74
CA LYS A 12 -10.26 -3.25 13.09
C LYS A 12 -9.24 -2.42 12.32
N GLU A 13 -8.08 -2.18 12.91
CA GLU A 13 -7.00 -1.44 12.24
C GLU A 13 -6.50 -2.16 11.00
N LYS A 14 -6.30 -3.48 11.07
CA LYS A 14 -5.89 -4.29 9.92
C LYS A 14 -6.93 -4.25 8.81
N LYS A 15 -8.21 -4.35 9.16
CA LYS A 15 -9.30 -4.28 8.19
C LYS A 15 -9.35 -2.91 7.50
N ALA A 16 -9.23 -1.83 8.26
CA ALA A 16 -9.22 -0.47 7.72
C ALA A 16 -8.05 -0.24 6.77
N ARG A 17 -6.86 -0.75 7.12
CA ARG A 17 -5.68 -0.69 6.26
C ARG A 17 -5.88 -1.47 4.95
N ALA A 18 -6.44 -2.68 5.04
CA ALA A 18 -6.72 -3.50 3.86
C ALA A 18 -7.71 -2.81 2.93
N GLU A 19 -8.75 -2.18 3.47
CA GLU A 19 -9.73 -1.42 2.69
C GLU A 19 -9.10 -0.21 2.02
N ALA A 20 -8.24 0.53 2.75
CA ALA A 20 -7.53 1.68 2.21
C ALA A 20 -6.59 1.28 1.06
N VAL A 21 -5.87 0.18 1.23
CA VAL A 21 -4.98 -0.35 0.19
C VAL A 21 -5.76 -0.79 -1.03
N ALA A 22 -6.91 -1.45 -0.85
CA ALA A 22 -7.77 -1.87 -1.95
C ALA A 22 -8.33 -0.67 -2.73
N LEU A 23 -8.71 0.40 -2.04
CA LEU A 23 -9.17 1.64 -2.67
C LEU A 23 -8.05 2.32 -3.46
N LEU A 24 -6.85 2.38 -2.89
CA LEU A 24 -5.69 2.96 -3.56
C LEU A 24 -5.35 2.17 -4.82
N CYS A 25 -5.37 0.84 -4.75
CA CYS A 25 -5.13 -0.03 -5.89
C CYS A 25 -6.11 0.25 -7.03
N ARG A 26 -7.40 0.30 -6.72
CA ARG A 26 -8.44 0.58 -7.72
C ARG A 26 -8.31 1.98 -8.32
N ALA A 27 -8.01 2.97 -7.48
CA ALA A 27 -7.83 4.34 -7.94
C ALA A 27 -6.65 4.48 -8.91
N LEU A 28 -5.53 3.85 -8.59
CA LEU A 28 -4.35 3.86 -9.45
C LEU A 28 -4.61 3.14 -10.79
N GLN A 29 -5.29 2.00 -10.74
CA GLN A 29 -5.65 1.27 -11.95
C GLN A 29 -6.62 2.06 -12.82
N ALA A 30 -7.60 2.71 -12.22
CA ALA A 30 -8.57 3.55 -12.93
C ALA A 30 -7.89 4.80 -13.55
N ALA A 31 -6.82 5.28 -12.95
CA ALA A 31 -6.04 6.40 -13.50
C ALA A 31 -5.10 5.98 -14.65
N GLY A 32 -5.09 4.71 -15.01
CA GLY A 32 -4.26 4.20 -16.10
C GLY A 32 -2.83 3.85 -15.70
N VAL A 33 -2.54 3.81 -14.41
CA VAL A 33 -1.23 3.38 -13.92
C VAL A 33 -1.10 1.86 -14.10
N PRO A 34 0.03 1.35 -14.62
CA PRO A 34 0.20 -0.09 -14.86
C PRO A 34 0.50 -0.85 -13.57
N LEU A 35 -0.38 -0.74 -12.59
CA LEU A 35 -0.27 -1.38 -11.30
C LEU A 35 -0.78 -2.83 -11.37
N LEU A 36 0.06 -3.77 -11.00
CA LEU A 36 -0.28 -5.18 -10.95
C LEU A 36 -0.90 -5.56 -9.61
N SER A 37 -0.26 -5.16 -8.51
CA SER A 37 -0.73 -5.52 -7.17
C SER A 37 -0.19 -4.59 -6.09
N LEU A 38 -0.92 -4.54 -4.97
CA LEU A 38 -0.46 -3.93 -3.72
C LEU A 38 -0.50 -4.98 -2.63
N GLU A 39 0.66 -5.28 -2.04
CA GLU A 39 0.78 -6.26 -0.96
C GLU A 39 1.16 -5.57 0.34
N ILE A 40 0.45 -5.90 1.42
CA ILE A 40 0.72 -5.34 2.73
C ILE A 40 1.80 -6.15 3.42
N PHE A 41 2.86 -5.47 3.87
CA PHE A 41 3.86 -6.03 4.76
C PHE A 41 3.63 -5.49 6.15
N ASP A 42 3.23 -6.37 7.06
CA ASP A 42 3.01 -6.00 8.46
C ASP A 42 4.30 -6.21 9.23
N ARG A 43 5.03 -5.13 9.49
CA ARG A 43 6.28 -5.17 10.27
C ARG A 43 6.07 -4.86 11.75
N GLY A 44 4.89 -5.18 12.29
CA GLY A 44 4.56 -4.88 13.67
C GLY A 44 3.43 -3.87 13.79
N ALA A 45 3.10 -3.46 15.01
CA ALA A 45 1.92 -2.66 15.29
C ALA A 45 1.98 -1.21 14.77
N SER A 46 3.17 -0.69 14.49
CA SER A 46 3.37 0.73 14.17
C SER A 46 3.70 1.02 12.70
N ASP A 47 4.17 0.04 11.93
CA ASP A 47 4.60 0.27 10.55
C ASP A 47 3.78 -0.55 9.56
N CYS A 48 2.97 0.13 8.77
CA CYS A 48 2.28 -0.50 7.66
C CYS A 48 2.99 -0.14 6.36
N MET A 49 3.75 -1.08 5.83
CA MET A 49 4.42 -0.94 4.54
C MET A 49 3.66 -1.72 3.47
N VAL A 50 3.58 -1.15 2.29
CA VAL A 50 2.92 -1.76 1.15
C VAL A 50 3.92 -1.88 0.01
N LYS A 51 3.99 -3.07 -0.58
CA LYS A 51 4.76 -3.28 -1.80
C LYS A 51 3.85 -3.09 -3.00
N ALA A 52 4.13 -2.10 -3.81
CA ALA A 52 3.43 -1.87 -5.07
C ALA A 52 4.24 -2.50 -6.20
N THR A 53 3.61 -3.38 -6.99
CA THR A 53 4.23 -4.00 -8.15
C THR A 53 3.61 -3.44 -9.42
N PHE A 54 4.45 -2.98 -10.35
CA PHE A 54 4.04 -2.41 -11.63
C PHE A 54 4.53 -3.28 -12.77
N GLU A 55 3.71 -3.45 -13.79
CA GLU A 55 4.04 -4.22 -14.97
C GLU A 55 4.21 -3.30 -16.18
N PHE A 56 5.41 -3.36 -16.78
CA PHE A 56 5.75 -2.65 -18.02
C PHE A 56 6.04 -3.66 -19.13
N GLU A 57 6.11 -3.20 -20.38
CA GLU A 57 6.42 -4.06 -21.52
C GLU A 57 7.76 -4.79 -21.39
N TRP A 58 8.73 -4.15 -20.73
CA TRP A 58 10.08 -4.69 -20.55
C TRP A 58 10.26 -5.50 -19.25
N GLY A 59 9.25 -5.54 -18.36
CA GLY A 59 9.34 -6.28 -17.10
C GLY A 59 8.59 -5.61 -15.96
N GLU A 60 8.83 -6.10 -14.77
CA GLU A 60 8.18 -5.62 -13.55
C GLU A 60 9.09 -4.71 -12.74
N ARG A 61 8.50 -3.71 -12.12
CA ARG A 61 9.13 -2.85 -11.12
C ARG A 61 8.30 -2.84 -9.86
N TRP A 62 8.95 -2.63 -8.72
CA TRP A 62 8.23 -2.53 -7.45
C TRP A 62 8.75 -1.36 -6.63
N ALA A 63 7.88 -0.84 -5.77
CA ALA A 63 8.17 0.25 -4.86
C ALA A 63 7.57 -0.05 -3.49
N ASN A 64 8.24 0.42 -2.44
CA ASN A 64 7.72 0.33 -1.07
C ASN A 64 7.07 1.66 -0.70
N ILE A 65 5.85 1.57 -0.17
CA ILE A 65 5.06 2.74 0.22
C ILE A 65 4.73 2.61 1.70
N SER A 66 4.91 3.70 2.46
CA SER A 66 4.44 3.74 3.85
C SER A 66 2.99 4.21 3.87
N MET A 67 2.10 3.41 4.46
CA MET A 67 0.70 3.78 4.64
C MET A 67 0.47 4.70 5.85
N ASP A 68 1.51 4.95 6.65
CA ASP A 68 1.44 5.92 7.74
C ASP A 68 1.38 7.36 7.21
N ALA A 69 1.83 7.57 5.98
CA ALA A 69 1.76 8.86 5.31
C ALA A 69 1.17 8.69 3.90
N PRO A 70 -0.14 8.37 3.78
CA PRO A 70 -0.74 8.08 2.48
C PRO A 70 -0.72 9.26 1.51
N HIS A 71 -0.66 10.49 2.01
CA HIS A 71 -0.58 11.69 1.18
C HIS A 71 0.76 11.82 0.45
N THR A 72 1.80 11.12 0.90
CA THR A 72 3.09 11.10 0.23
C THR A 72 3.30 9.87 -0.65
N ALA A 73 2.34 8.94 -0.66
CA ALA A 73 2.46 7.67 -1.36
C ALA A 73 2.75 7.84 -2.86
N ILE A 74 2.05 8.77 -3.51
CA ILE A 74 2.23 9.04 -4.95
C ILE A 74 3.64 9.54 -5.21
N TRP A 75 4.15 10.44 -4.38
CA TRP A 75 5.51 10.97 -4.51
C TRP A 75 6.57 9.88 -4.30
N ASP A 76 6.33 8.99 -3.34
CA ASP A 76 7.23 7.87 -3.07
C ASP A 76 7.30 6.92 -4.26
N ILE A 77 6.15 6.62 -4.89
CA ILE A 77 6.08 5.81 -6.09
C ILE A 77 6.85 6.46 -7.23
N LEU A 78 6.59 7.73 -7.51
CA LEU A 78 7.23 8.45 -8.62
C LEU A 78 8.75 8.58 -8.44
N ARG A 79 9.20 8.69 -7.20
CA ARG A 79 10.62 8.77 -6.89
C ARG A 79 11.33 7.44 -7.12
N GLN A 80 10.69 6.32 -6.74
CA GLN A 80 11.25 4.97 -6.87
C GLN A 80 11.12 4.43 -8.29
N ILE A 81 10.11 4.86 -9.03
CA ILE A 81 9.81 4.38 -10.38
C ILE A 81 9.71 5.58 -11.34
N PRO A 82 10.86 6.09 -11.81
CA PRO A 82 10.88 7.25 -12.71
C PRO A 82 10.11 7.02 -14.02
N GLU A 83 9.95 5.77 -14.44
CA GLU A 83 9.25 5.40 -15.67
C GLU A 83 7.76 5.78 -15.66
N LEU A 84 7.20 6.06 -14.47
CA LEU A 84 5.81 6.51 -14.33
C LEU A 84 5.62 8.02 -14.53
N ARG A 85 6.69 8.77 -14.65
CA ARG A 85 6.62 10.22 -14.83
C ARG A 85 6.22 10.61 -16.25
#